data_115a50273c6505930afb1779b0d49cba
#
_entry.id   115a50273c6505930afb1779b0d49cba
#
_cell.length_a   1.000
_cell.length_b   1.000
_cell.length_c   1.000
_cell.angle_alpha   90.00
_cell.angle_beta   90.00
_cell.angle_gamma   90.00
#
_symmetry.space_group_name_H-M   'P 1'
#
loop_
_entity.id
_entity.type
_entity.pdbx_description
1 polymer ?
#
loop_
_entity_poly.entity_id
_entity_poly.type
_entity_poly.pdbx_seq_one_letter_code
_entity_poly.pdbx_strand_id
1 'polypeptide(L)'
;MLHFELLECDPEAGDYFLSFRTETWMRNPAGTLHGGLGATVLDQAMGLIPYCLKTGAGIAPTVQLSVNYHRPLNPGAEVVIKVHVVSVSRNLITLSAEARSKENPEKLCLSGTGLYLWKPAQ
;
A
#
# COMPACT_ATOMS: atom_id res chain seq x y z
N MET A 1 -13.30 1.95 7.45
CA MET A 1 -12.20 2.52 6.66
C MET A 1 -10.88 2.14 7.30
N LEU A 2 -9.89 1.79 6.48
CA LEU A 2 -8.56 1.44 6.96
C LEU A 2 -7.79 2.70 7.33
N HIS A 3 -7.06 2.64 8.43
CA HIS A 3 -6.26 3.77 8.91
C HIS A 3 -4.79 3.47 8.70
N PHE A 4 -4.13 4.34 7.94
CA PHE A 4 -2.70 4.28 7.71
C PHE A 4 -2.01 5.44 8.41
N GLU A 5 -0.82 5.17 8.90
CA GLU A 5 0.04 6.19 9.47
C GLU A 5 1.30 6.29 8.62
N LEU A 6 1.62 7.49 8.15
CA LEU A 6 2.86 7.72 7.43
C LEU A 6 4.00 7.79 8.43
N LEU A 7 4.95 6.87 8.33
CA LEU A 7 6.08 6.79 9.25
C LEU A 7 7.23 7.68 8.81
N GLU A 8 7.63 7.57 7.57
CA GLU A 8 8.69 8.41 7.01
C GLU A 8 8.57 8.41 5.48
N CYS A 9 9.22 9.36 4.86
CA CYS A 9 9.34 9.40 3.41
C CYS A 9 10.72 9.90 3.01
N ASP A 10 11.19 9.37 1.88
CA ASP A 10 12.42 9.80 1.22
C ASP A 10 12.07 10.17 -0.22
N PRO A 11 11.69 11.43 -0.49
CA PRO A 11 11.26 11.83 -1.83
C PRO A 11 12.34 11.66 -2.91
N GLU A 12 13.61 11.78 -2.54
CA GLU A 12 14.70 11.60 -3.52
C GLU A 12 14.78 10.14 -3.98
N ALA A 13 14.63 9.19 -3.06
CA ALA A 13 14.61 7.78 -3.40
C ALA A 13 13.25 7.33 -3.93
N GLY A 14 12.20 8.13 -3.72
CA GLY A 14 10.84 7.76 -4.09
C GLY A 14 10.22 6.75 -3.15
N ASP A 15 10.65 6.71 -1.90
CA ASP A 15 10.22 5.72 -0.92
C ASP A 15 9.33 6.35 0.17
N TYR A 16 8.23 5.66 0.46
CA TYR A 16 7.28 6.07 1.49
C TYR A 16 6.99 4.86 2.38
N PHE A 17 7.04 5.08 3.68
CA PHE A 17 6.82 4.02 4.66
C PHE A 17 5.56 4.33 5.45
N LEU A 18 4.61 3.39 5.43
CA LEU A 18 3.34 3.52 6.12
C LEU A 18 3.16 2.34 7.06
N SER A 19 2.38 2.54 8.11
CA SER A 19 1.99 1.44 8.96
C SER A 19 0.48 1.27 8.95
N PHE A 20 0.05 0.05 9.19
CA PHE A 20 -1.34 -0.32 9.29
C PHE A 20 -1.46 -1.47 10.28
N ARG A 21 -2.44 -1.39 11.19
CA ARG A 21 -2.70 -2.47 12.15
C ARG A 21 -3.86 -3.31 11.65
N THR A 22 -3.61 -4.60 11.48
CA THR A 22 -4.68 -5.53 11.15
C THR A 22 -5.54 -5.80 12.39
N GLU A 23 -6.81 -6.09 12.16
CA GLU A 23 -7.76 -6.36 13.23
C GLU A 23 -8.27 -7.80 13.13
N THR A 24 -8.77 -8.32 14.24
CA THR A 24 -9.18 -9.73 14.32
C THR A 24 -10.31 -10.10 13.35
N TRP A 25 -11.19 -9.14 13.01
CA TRP A 25 -12.26 -9.41 12.05
C TRP A 25 -11.76 -9.65 10.62
N MET A 26 -10.51 -9.29 10.35
CA MET A 26 -9.91 -9.41 9.02
C MET A 26 -9.38 -10.81 8.71
N ARG A 27 -9.50 -11.73 9.62
CA ARG A 27 -8.97 -13.09 9.44
C ARG A 27 -9.88 -13.94 8.57
N ASN A 28 -9.27 -14.86 7.84
CA ASN A 28 -9.97 -15.91 7.11
C ASN A 28 -10.21 -17.13 8.03
N PRO A 29 -10.91 -18.18 7.56
CA PRO A 29 -11.14 -19.37 8.38
C PRO A 29 -9.86 -20.07 8.87
N ALA A 30 -8.73 -19.88 8.18
CA ALA A 30 -7.44 -20.45 8.60
C ALA A 30 -6.76 -19.65 9.71
N GLY A 31 -7.32 -18.50 10.13
CA GLY A 31 -6.77 -17.67 11.19
C GLY A 31 -5.72 -16.67 10.74
N THR A 32 -5.58 -16.45 9.42
CA THR A 32 -4.66 -15.45 8.86
C THR A 32 -5.45 -14.32 8.20
N LEU A 33 -4.75 -13.28 7.76
CA LEU A 33 -5.40 -12.16 7.08
C LEU A 33 -6.07 -12.64 5.80
N HIS A 34 -7.33 -12.24 5.61
CA HIS A 34 -8.08 -12.56 4.40
C HIS A 34 -7.36 -11.98 3.16
N GLY A 35 -7.22 -12.80 2.10
CA GLY A 35 -6.47 -12.41 0.91
C GLY A 35 -6.96 -11.13 0.26
N GLY A 36 -8.29 -10.97 0.15
CA GLY A 36 -8.87 -9.75 -0.41
C GLY A 36 -8.55 -8.51 0.41
N LEU A 37 -8.42 -8.65 1.72
CA LEU A 37 -8.01 -7.53 2.58
C LEU A 37 -6.53 -7.19 2.40
N GLY A 38 -5.67 -8.18 2.16
CA GLY A 38 -4.28 -7.93 1.83
C GLY A 38 -4.14 -7.07 0.58
N ALA A 39 -4.89 -7.42 -0.47
CA ALA A 39 -4.92 -6.61 -1.70
C ALA A 39 -5.44 -5.20 -1.43
N THR A 40 -6.49 -5.06 -0.61
CA THR A 40 -7.05 -3.76 -0.24
C THR A 40 -6.04 -2.91 0.51
N VAL A 41 -5.29 -3.51 1.43
CA VAL A 41 -4.26 -2.81 2.20
C VAL A 41 -3.19 -2.24 1.25
N LEU A 42 -2.68 -3.04 0.31
CA LEU A 42 -1.69 -2.55 -0.64
C LEU A 42 -2.25 -1.49 -1.57
N ASP A 43 -3.48 -1.69 -2.06
CA ASP A 43 -4.11 -0.72 -2.94
C ASP A 43 -4.31 0.63 -2.25
N GLN A 44 -4.79 0.63 -1.02
CA GLN A 44 -5.01 1.87 -0.29
C GLN A 44 -3.70 2.55 0.10
N ALA A 45 -2.68 1.78 0.48
CA ALA A 45 -1.38 2.35 0.81
C ALA A 45 -0.75 3.03 -0.41
N MET A 46 -0.73 2.34 -1.57
CA MET A 46 -0.23 2.93 -2.80
C MET A 46 -1.09 4.10 -3.27
N GLY A 47 -2.41 3.99 -3.11
CA GLY A 47 -3.35 5.01 -3.56
C GLY A 47 -3.23 6.34 -2.82
N LEU A 48 -2.60 6.37 -1.65
CA LEU A 48 -2.33 7.61 -0.92
C LEU A 48 -1.16 8.40 -1.51
N ILE A 49 -0.23 7.73 -2.17
CA ILE A 49 1.02 8.35 -2.62
C ILE A 49 0.83 9.38 -3.73
N PRO A 50 -0.07 9.17 -4.72
CA PRO A 50 -0.32 10.21 -5.72
C PRO A 50 -0.67 11.56 -5.12
N TYR A 51 -1.40 11.58 -4.01
CA TYR A 51 -1.75 12.83 -3.32
C TYR A 51 -0.53 13.52 -2.70
N CYS A 52 0.54 12.77 -2.42
CA CYS A 52 1.81 13.33 -1.95
C CYS A 52 2.65 13.88 -3.11
N LEU A 53 2.49 13.30 -4.31
CA LEU A 53 3.31 13.62 -5.48
C LEU A 53 2.75 14.78 -6.30
N LYS A 54 1.44 14.93 -6.30
CA LYS A 54 0.76 15.94 -7.11
C LYS A 54 0.33 17.12 -6.27
N THR A 55 0.32 18.30 -6.88
CA THR A 55 -0.16 19.52 -6.23
C THR A 55 -1.62 19.75 -6.59
N GLY A 56 -2.36 20.37 -5.67
CA GLY A 56 -3.76 20.67 -5.87
C GLY A 56 -4.67 19.50 -5.56
N ALA A 57 -5.97 19.75 -5.69
CA ALA A 57 -6.98 18.73 -5.44
C ALA A 57 -7.14 17.83 -6.65
N GLY A 58 -7.51 16.57 -6.39
CA GLY A 58 -7.74 15.60 -7.44
C GLY A 58 -8.10 14.25 -6.87
N ILE A 59 -8.24 13.27 -7.74
CA ILE A 59 -8.47 11.88 -7.37
C ILE A 59 -7.50 10.98 -8.11
N ALA A 60 -7.24 9.82 -7.52
CA ALA A 60 -6.29 8.87 -8.08
C ALA A 60 -6.90 7.46 -8.14
N PRO A 61 -7.84 7.22 -9.06
CA PRO A 61 -8.43 5.89 -9.18
C PRO A 61 -7.41 4.85 -9.62
N THR A 62 -7.57 3.63 -9.12
CA THR A 62 -6.73 2.50 -9.47
C THR A 62 -7.07 2.03 -10.88
N VAL A 63 -6.05 1.95 -11.73
CA VAL A 63 -6.20 1.42 -13.09
C VAL A 63 -5.85 -0.06 -13.13
N GLN A 64 -4.80 -0.44 -12.43
CA GLN A 64 -4.35 -1.82 -12.38
C GLN A 64 -3.72 -2.09 -11.04
N LEU A 65 -3.97 -3.27 -10.51
CA LEU A 65 -3.38 -3.75 -9.26
C LEU A 65 -2.94 -5.19 -9.44
N SER A 66 -1.70 -5.48 -9.07
CA SER A 66 -1.17 -6.83 -9.06
C SER A 66 -0.59 -7.09 -7.68
N VAL A 67 -1.00 -8.19 -7.04
CA VAL A 67 -0.60 -8.51 -5.68
C VAL A 67 -0.08 -9.94 -5.63
N ASN A 68 1.04 -10.12 -4.95
CA ASN A 68 1.65 -11.43 -4.71
C ASN A 68 1.64 -11.72 -3.21
N TYR A 69 1.20 -12.91 -2.86
CA TYR A 69 1.10 -13.37 -1.48
C TYR A 69 2.27 -14.30 -1.20
N HIS A 70 3.19 -13.88 -0.34
CA HIS A 70 4.41 -14.64 -0.03
C HIS A 70 4.29 -15.39 1.28
N ARG A 71 3.73 -14.73 2.30
CA ARG A 71 3.54 -15.30 3.64
C ARG A 71 2.27 -14.72 4.25
N PRO A 72 1.58 -15.49 5.09
CA PRO A 72 0.38 -14.97 5.74
C PRO A 72 0.73 -13.87 6.75
N LEU A 73 -0.17 -12.90 6.88
CA LEU A 73 -0.13 -11.90 7.93
C LEU A 73 -1.08 -12.35 9.03
N ASN A 74 -0.66 -12.15 10.27
CA ASN A 74 -1.49 -12.52 11.40
C ASN A 74 -2.42 -11.38 11.78
N PRO A 75 -3.70 -11.66 12.10
CA PRO A 75 -4.61 -10.64 12.60
C PRO A 75 -4.08 -10.01 13.88
N GLY A 76 -4.25 -8.70 14.02
CA GLY A 76 -3.72 -7.95 15.14
C GLY A 76 -2.28 -7.49 14.97
N ALA A 77 -1.60 -7.97 13.95
CA ALA A 77 -0.23 -7.55 13.67
C ALA A 77 -0.17 -6.13 13.11
N GLU A 78 0.89 -5.42 13.47
CA GLU A 78 1.19 -4.15 12.82
C GLU A 78 1.99 -4.44 11.55
N VAL A 79 1.55 -3.86 10.44
CA VAL A 79 2.14 -4.10 9.12
C VAL A 79 2.84 -2.82 8.68
N VAL A 80 4.07 -2.95 8.24
CA VAL A 80 4.83 -1.85 7.65
C VAL A 80 4.86 -2.05 6.14
N ILE A 81 4.46 -1.02 5.42
CA ILE A 81 4.37 -1.05 3.96
C ILE A 81 5.33 -0.02 3.41
N LYS A 82 6.25 -0.49 2.58
CA LYS A 82 7.14 0.37 1.82
C LYS A 82 6.56 0.54 0.43
N VAL A 83 6.25 1.78 0.06
CA VAL A 83 5.79 2.11 -1.28
C VAL A 83 6.92 2.82 -2.02
N HIS A 84 7.23 2.34 -3.21
CA HIS A 84 8.25 2.92 -4.05
C HIS A 84 7.63 3.51 -5.32
N VAL A 85 8.02 4.74 -5.65
CA VAL A 85 7.58 5.41 -6.88
C VAL A 85 8.43 4.90 -8.04
N VAL A 86 7.81 4.13 -8.93
CA VAL A 86 8.51 3.58 -10.10
C VAL A 86 8.55 4.60 -11.23
N SER A 87 7.42 5.26 -11.49
CA SER A 87 7.30 6.17 -12.62
C SER A 87 6.17 7.17 -12.36
N VAL A 88 6.40 8.41 -12.70
CA VAL A 88 5.38 9.46 -12.64
C VAL A 88 5.34 10.14 -13.99
N SER A 89 4.18 10.14 -14.62
CA SER A 89 3.92 10.93 -15.78
C SER A 89 2.80 11.93 -15.48
N ARG A 90 2.37 12.67 -16.46
CA ARG A 90 1.37 13.72 -16.26
C ARG A 90 0.08 13.17 -15.62
N ASN A 91 -0.40 12.03 -16.10
CA ASN A 91 -1.67 11.46 -15.69
C ASN A 91 -1.56 10.06 -15.07
N LEU A 92 -0.40 9.40 -15.19
CA LEU A 92 -0.23 8.03 -14.70
C LEU A 92 0.91 7.96 -13.70
N ILE A 93 0.67 7.21 -12.64
CA ILE A 93 1.64 6.99 -11.59
C ILE A 93 1.76 5.49 -11.37
N THR A 94 2.97 4.97 -11.51
CA THR A 94 3.27 3.56 -11.29
C THR A 94 4.02 3.41 -9.99
N LEU A 95 3.49 2.56 -9.12
CA LEU A 95 4.03 2.32 -7.78
C LEU A 95 4.27 0.83 -7.56
N SER A 96 5.22 0.53 -6.70
CA SER A 96 5.39 -0.82 -6.16
C SER A 96 5.31 -0.76 -4.65
N ALA A 97 4.96 -1.87 -4.03
CA ALA A 97 4.82 -1.93 -2.58
C ALA A 97 5.26 -3.28 -2.04
N GLU A 98 5.79 -3.25 -0.82
CA GLU A 98 6.14 -4.43 -0.05
C GLU A 98 5.57 -4.27 1.34
N ALA A 99 4.93 -5.34 1.85
CA ALA A 99 4.35 -5.32 3.19
C ALA A 99 5.00 -6.42 4.03
N ARG A 100 5.37 -6.06 5.25
CA ARG A 100 6.03 -6.93 6.22
C ARG A 100 5.39 -6.72 7.58
N SER A 101 5.37 -7.76 8.40
CA SER A 101 5.01 -7.60 9.79
C SER A 101 6.12 -6.83 10.50
N LYS A 102 5.75 -5.89 11.36
CA LYS A 102 6.73 -5.14 12.14
C LYS A 102 7.59 -6.07 13.01
N GLU A 103 7.02 -7.17 13.48
CA GLU A 103 7.72 -8.14 14.33
C GLU A 103 8.76 -8.97 13.57
N ASN A 104 8.56 -9.17 12.25
CA ASN A 104 9.46 -9.96 11.41
C ASN A 104 9.78 -9.19 10.13
N PRO A 105 10.52 -8.08 10.23
CA PRO A 105 10.73 -7.20 9.08
C PRO A 105 11.57 -7.80 7.96
N GLU A 106 12.30 -8.88 8.23
CA GLU A 106 13.09 -9.56 7.20
C GLU A 106 12.24 -10.50 6.33
N LYS A 107 10.98 -10.75 6.69
CA LYS A 107 10.12 -11.68 5.96
C LYS A 107 9.07 -10.92 5.19
N LEU A 108 9.17 -10.97 3.86
CA LEU A 108 8.19 -10.35 2.98
C LEU A 108 6.88 -11.13 3.02
N CYS A 109 5.79 -10.44 3.30
CA CYS A 109 4.46 -11.05 3.34
C CYS A 109 3.66 -10.78 2.07
N LEU A 110 3.60 -9.54 1.64
CA LEU A 110 2.90 -9.15 0.41
C LEU A 110 3.82 -8.28 -0.43
N SER A 111 3.68 -8.38 -1.73
CA SER A 111 4.28 -7.42 -2.66
C SER A 111 3.31 -7.14 -3.79
N GLY A 112 3.48 -6.01 -4.44
CA GLY A 112 2.61 -5.70 -5.55
C GLY A 112 3.03 -4.47 -6.32
N THR A 113 2.29 -4.24 -7.40
CA THR A 113 2.43 -3.04 -8.21
C THR A 113 1.05 -2.46 -8.43
N GLY A 114 1.00 -1.14 -8.54
CA GLY A 114 -0.24 -0.43 -8.80
C GLY A 114 -0.02 0.65 -9.84
N LEU A 115 -1.02 0.82 -10.69
CA LEU A 115 -1.06 1.89 -11.67
C LEU A 115 -2.25 2.77 -11.34
N TYR A 116 -2.01 4.06 -11.18
CA TYR A 116 -3.03 5.02 -10.75
C TYR A 116 -3.13 6.15 -11.75
N LEU A 117 -4.37 6.52 -12.06
CA LEU A 117 -4.64 7.64 -12.94
C LEU A 117 -4.84 8.89 -12.08
N TRP A 118 -4.06 9.93 -12.33
CA TRP A 118 -4.26 11.20 -11.66
C TRP A 118 -5.26 12.06 -12.43
N LYS A 119 -6.35 12.43 -11.76
CA LYS A 119 -7.37 13.32 -12.32
C LYS A 119 -7.44 14.58 -11.46
N PRO A 120 -6.86 15.69 -11.92
CA PRO A 120 -6.98 16.95 -11.19
C PRO A 120 -8.44 17.39 -11.07
N ALA A 121 -8.79 18.03 -9.96
CA ALA A 121 -10.09 18.67 -9.82
C ALA A 121 -10.17 19.88 -10.75
N GLN A 122 -11.35 20.11 -11.26
CA GLN A 122 -11.62 21.24 -12.14
C GLN A 122 -12.15 22.45 -11.37
#